data_a2b831cf829e76c9e079e4a464d3ac0c
#
_entry.id   a2b831cf829e76c9e079e4a464d3ac0c
#
_cell.length_a   1.000
_cell.length_b   1.000
_cell.length_c   1.000
_cell.angle_alpha   90.00
_cell.angle_beta   90.00
_cell.angle_gamma   90.00
#
_symmetry.space_group_name_H-M   'P 1'
#
loop_
_entity.id
_entity.type
_entity.pdbx_description
1 polymer ?
#
loop_
_entity_poly.entity_id
_entity_poly.type
_entity_poly.pdbx_seq_one_letter_code
_entity_poly.pdbx_strand_id
1 'polypeptide(L)'
;MFYSVKSAIEYIESQRHKRTIEDFQKTLDELHINVHQKNMIHIAGTNGKGSTVNYLRAILNAHGYKVGTFTSPYLVKHNDRIWIDGTPISDTALLYYINKYHDVIEREHLSMFEIDTLTMLDYFDTQPLDFRIIECGIGGEHD
;
A
#
# COMPACT_ATOMS: atom_id res chain seq x y z
N MET A 1 2.27 20.66 -3.42
CA MET A 1 0.90 20.06 -3.39
C MET A 1 0.44 19.66 -4.78
N PHE A 2 -0.21 18.52 -4.90
CA PHE A 2 -0.73 18.04 -6.19
C PHE A 2 -2.22 18.32 -6.28
N TYR A 3 -2.66 18.74 -7.46
CA TYR A 3 -4.07 19.06 -7.71
C TYR A 3 -4.76 18.00 -8.56
N SER A 4 -4.00 17.04 -9.12
CA SER A 4 -4.55 15.94 -9.89
C SER A 4 -3.90 14.62 -9.49
N VAL A 5 -4.67 13.54 -9.58
CA VAL A 5 -4.13 12.21 -9.28
C VAL A 5 -3.06 11.84 -10.30
N LYS A 6 -3.19 12.27 -11.56
CA LYS A 6 -2.20 11.98 -12.59
C LYS A 6 -0.82 12.49 -12.20
N SER A 7 -0.73 13.76 -11.80
CA SER A 7 0.57 14.33 -11.40
C SER A 7 1.09 13.69 -10.11
N ALA A 8 0.21 13.33 -9.18
CA ALA A 8 0.61 12.63 -7.97
C ALA A 8 1.19 11.26 -8.28
N ILE A 9 0.57 10.50 -9.18
CA ILE A 9 1.06 9.18 -9.58
C ILE A 9 2.40 9.31 -10.30
N GLU A 10 2.55 10.27 -11.20
CA GLU A 10 3.82 10.51 -11.88
C GLU A 10 4.93 10.81 -10.87
N TYR A 11 4.61 11.58 -9.85
CA TYR A 11 5.55 11.88 -8.78
C TYR A 11 5.95 10.61 -8.01
N ILE A 12 4.97 9.80 -7.59
CA ILE A 12 5.26 8.54 -6.89
C ILE A 12 6.18 7.65 -7.73
N GLU A 13 5.85 7.49 -8.99
CA GLU A 13 6.55 6.56 -9.87
C GLU A 13 7.94 7.05 -10.25
N SER A 14 8.23 8.33 -10.03
CA SER A 14 9.57 8.88 -10.25
C SER A 14 10.52 8.71 -9.06
N GLN A 15 10.00 8.29 -7.89
CA GLN A 15 10.81 8.15 -6.69
C GLN A 15 11.56 6.81 -6.67
N ARG A 16 12.86 6.85 -6.98
CA ARG A 16 13.70 5.66 -7.12
C ARG A 16 14.88 5.70 -6.17
N HIS A 17 14.58 5.93 -4.90
CA HIS A 17 15.60 5.97 -3.86
C HIS A 17 15.81 4.58 -3.28
N LYS A 18 17.01 4.36 -2.75
CA LYS A 18 17.34 3.13 -2.03
C LYS A 18 17.48 3.46 -0.56
N ARG A 19 16.70 2.78 0.26
CA ARG A 19 16.73 2.99 1.70
C ARG A 19 16.75 1.64 2.41
N THR A 20 17.21 1.64 3.66
CA THR A 20 17.20 0.43 4.48
C THR A 20 15.82 0.24 5.10
N ILE A 21 15.54 -0.99 5.52
CA ILE A 21 14.32 -1.30 6.27
C ILE A 21 14.28 -0.48 7.55
N GLU A 22 15.41 -0.35 8.23
CA GLU A 22 15.52 0.39 9.47
C GLU A 22 15.16 1.86 9.28
N ASP A 23 15.61 2.46 8.20
CA ASP A 23 15.28 3.86 7.89
C ASP A 23 13.78 4.05 7.72
N PHE A 24 13.13 3.12 7.01
CA PHE A 24 11.69 3.21 6.80
C PHE A 24 10.93 2.96 8.09
N GLN A 25 11.37 2.02 8.92
CA GLN A 25 10.76 1.77 10.22
C GLN A 25 10.81 3.02 11.09
N LYS A 26 11.94 3.72 11.09
CA LYS A 26 12.08 4.99 11.81
C LYS A 26 11.06 6.02 11.33
N THR A 27 10.91 6.14 10.01
CA THR A 27 9.96 7.08 9.42
C THR A 27 8.54 6.74 9.87
N LEU A 28 8.16 5.47 9.83
CA LEU A 28 6.83 5.04 10.27
C LEU A 28 6.61 5.33 11.76
N ASP A 29 7.62 5.12 12.59
CA ASP A 29 7.54 5.41 14.02
C ASP A 29 7.34 6.90 14.27
N GLU A 30 8.10 7.75 13.57
CA GLU A 30 7.97 9.21 13.69
C GLU A 30 6.59 9.70 13.31
N LEU A 31 5.97 9.05 12.33
CA LEU A 31 4.63 9.41 11.86
C LEU A 31 3.51 8.75 12.68
N HIS A 32 3.88 7.93 13.67
CA HIS A 32 2.91 7.18 14.49
C HIS A 32 1.98 6.30 13.66
N ILE A 33 2.53 5.68 12.62
CA ILE A 33 1.77 4.77 11.76
C ILE A 33 1.60 3.44 12.47
N ASN A 34 0.37 2.92 12.47
CA ASN A 34 0.08 1.61 13.05
C ASN A 34 0.57 0.52 12.09
N VAL A 35 1.70 -0.11 12.43
CA VAL A 35 2.28 -1.20 11.63
C VAL A 35 1.82 -2.58 12.11
N HIS A 36 1.16 -2.65 13.27
CA HIS A 36 0.67 -3.90 13.85
C HIS A 36 -0.85 -3.99 13.75
N GLN A 37 -1.35 -3.82 12.53
CA GLN A 37 -2.79 -3.87 12.30
C GLN A 37 -3.31 -5.30 12.40
N LYS A 38 -4.57 -5.40 12.79
CA LYS A 38 -5.23 -6.67 13.06
C LYS A 38 -5.32 -7.53 11.81
N ASN A 39 -5.05 -8.85 11.98
CA ASN A 39 -5.26 -9.85 10.94
C ASN A 39 -4.59 -9.51 9.61
N MET A 40 -3.30 -9.24 9.67
CA MET A 40 -2.50 -8.98 8.48
C MET A 40 -1.90 -10.30 7.99
N ILE A 41 -2.22 -10.66 6.75
CA ILE A 41 -1.80 -11.91 6.12
C ILE A 41 -0.81 -11.58 5.01
N HIS A 42 0.37 -12.17 5.05
CA HIS A 42 1.40 -11.96 4.03
C HIS A 42 1.43 -13.13 3.06
N ILE A 43 1.34 -12.83 1.76
CA ILE A 43 1.42 -13.83 0.70
C ILE A 43 2.75 -13.64 -0.01
N ALA A 44 3.59 -14.69 0.00
CA ALA A 44 4.90 -14.65 -0.62
C ALA A 44 4.98 -15.69 -1.73
N GLY A 45 5.97 -15.55 -2.62
CA GLY A 45 6.18 -16.48 -3.71
C GLY A 45 6.52 -15.75 -4.99
N THR A 46 6.85 -16.50 -6.03
CA THR A 46 7.28 -15.93 -7.30
C THR A 46 6.19 -15.94 -8.36
N ASN A 47 5.27 -16.89 -8.29
CA ASN A 47 4.21 -17.05 -9.29
C ASN A 47 2.85 -17.21 -8.60
N GLY A 48 1.82 -16.66 -9.21
CA GLY A 48 0.46 -16.83 -8.75
C GLY A 48 0.08 -16.07 -7.50
N LYS A 49 0.92 -15.15 -7.03
CA LYS A 49 0.61 -14.36 -5.83
C LYS A 49 -0.66 -13.55 -6.00
N GLY A 50 -0.76 -12.83 -7.12
CA GLY A 50 -1.93 -12.00 -7.40
C GLY A 50 -3.22 -12.82 -7.43
N SER A 51 -3.18 -14.00 -8.04
CA SER A 51 -4.32 -14.91 -8.08
C SER A 51 -4.68 -15.41 -6.69
N THR A 52 -3.68 -15.76 -5.89
CA THR A 52 -3.88 -16.24 -4.52
C THR A 52 -4.51 -15.15 -3.66
N VAL A 53 -4.01 -13.92 -3.77
CA VAL A 53 -4.56 -12.76 -3.02
C VAL A 53 -6.02 -12.55 -3.38
N ASN A 54 -6.34 -12.52 -4.67
CA ASN A 54 -7.71 -12.32 -5.14
C ASN A 54 -8.65 -13.44 -4.69
N TYR A 55 -8.17 -14.66 -4.78
CA TYR A 55 -8.96 -15.84 -4.40
C TYR A 55 -9.28 -15.81 -2.90
N LEU A 56 -8.28 -15.57 -2.07
CA LEU A 56 -8.46 -15.48 -0.63
C LEU A 56 -9.40 -14.32 -0.27
N ARG A 57 -9.21 -13.16 -0.88
CA ARG A 57 -10.09 -12.02 -0.65
C ARG A 57 -11.54 -12.37 -0.99
N ALA A 58 -11.77 -13.02 -2.13
CA ALA A 58 -13.12 -13.39 -2.54
C ALA A 58 -13.78 -14.35 -1.55
N ILE A 59 -13.01 -15.32 -1.04
CA ILE A 59 -13.52 -16.26 -0.04
C ILE A 59 -13.92 -15.51 1.24
N LEU A 60 -13.05 -14.64 1.73
CA LEU A 60 -13.31 -13.89 2.96
C LEU A 60 -14.49 -12.94 2.80
N ASN A 61 -14.58 -12.25 1.65
CA ASN A 61 -15.72 -11.39 1.36
C ASN A 61 -17.02 -12.20 1.31
N ALA A 62 -16.99 -13.41 0.75
CA ALA A 62 -18.18 -14.27 0.67
C ALA A 62 -18.66 -14.67 2.06
N HIS A 63 -17.78 -14.71 3.05
CA HIS A 63 -18.14 -14.99 4.44
C HIS A 63 -18.53 -13.73 5.24
N GLY A 64 -18.64 -12.59 4.58
CA GLY A 64 -19.09 -11.36 5.22
C GLY A 64 -17.98 -10.52 5.85
N TYR A 65 -16.71 -10.88 5.62
CA TYR A 65 -15.60 -10.10 6.16
C TYR A 65 -15.23 -8.96 5.21
N LYS A 66 -14.75 -7.86 5.78
CA LYS A 66 -14.21 -6.73 5.02
C LYS A 66 -12.71 -6.89 4.90
N VAL A 67 -12.20 -6.80 3.66
CA VAL A 67 -10.82 -7.20 3.34
C VAL A 67 -10.10 -6.12 2.55
N GLY A 68 -8.95 -5.66 3.08
CA GLY A 68 -8.03 -4.82 2.33
C GLY A 68 -6.96 -5.68 1.67
N THR A 69 -6.54 -5.34 0.46
CA THR A 69 -5.45 -6.03 -0.23
C THR A 69 -4.43 -5.04 -0.76
N PHE A 70 -3.15 -5.44 -0.67
CA PHE A 70 -2.04 -4.66 -1.20
C PHE A 70 -1.24 -5.56 -2.12
N THR A 71 -1.17 -5.20 -3.40
CA THR A 71 -0.54 -6.04 -4.43
C THR A 71 0.53 -5.28 -5.20
N SER A 72 1.41 -6.01 -5.85
CA SER A 72 2.51 -5.47 -6.62
C SER A 72 2.92 -6.44 -7.71
N PRO A 73 3.19 -5.97 -8.93
CA PRO A 73 2.97 -4.62 -9.43
C PRO A 73 1.49 -4.37 -9.76
N TYR A 74 1.15 -3.14 -10.12
CA TYR A 74 -0.22 -2.84 -10.55
C TYR A 74 -0.43 -3.36 -11.99
N LEU A 75 -1.70 -3.66 -12.32
CA LEU A 75 -2.04 -4.20 -13.62
C LEU A 75 -2.35 -3.12 -14.65
N VAL A 76 -3.19 -2.14 -14.31
CA VAL A 76 -3.63 -1.10 -15.22
C VAL A 76 -3.30 0.29 -14.68
N LYS A 77 -3.67 0.56 -13.44
CA LYS A 77 -3.46 1.85 -12.79
C LYS A 77 -2.72 1.66 -11.48
N HIS A 78 -1.98 2.67 -11.08
CA HIS A 78 -1.27 2.65 -9.79
C HIS A 78 -2.22 2.34 -8.63
N ASN A 79 -3.46 2.84 -8.70
CA ASN A 79 -4.48 2.57 -7.69
C ASN A 79 -4.72 1.07 -7.47
N ASP A 80 -4.43 0.24 -8.46
CA ASP A 80 -4.69 -1.20 -8.40
C ASP A 80 -3.81 -1.91 -7.37
N ARG A 81 -2.87 -1.22 -6.76
CA ARG A 81 -2.04 -1.80 -5.70
C ARG A 81 -2.77 -1.86 -4.36
N ILE A 82 -3.76 -1.01 -4.14
CA ILE A 82 -4.46 -0.89 -2.85
C ILE A 82 -5.96 -1.06 -3.08
N TRP A 83 -6.55 -2.10 -2.52
CA TRP A 83 -7.96 -2.43 -2.72
C TRP A 83 -8.67 -2.61 -1.38
N ILE A 84 -9.95 -2.29 -1.36
CA ILE A 84 -10.85 -2.68 -0.27
C ILE A 84 -12.06 -3.38 -0.87
N ASP A 85 -12.30 -4.61 -0.44
CA ASP A 85 -13.42 -5.45 -0.90
C ASP A 85 -13.52 -5.54 -2.42
N GLY A 86 -12.36 -5.60 -3.08
CA GLY A 86 -12.32 -5.73 -4.53
C GLY A 86 -12.45 -4.42 -5.28
N THR A 87 -12.40 -3.28 -4.59
CA THR A 87 -12.44 -1.96 -5.22
C THR A 87 -11.13 -1.22 -4.97
N PRO A 88 -10.44 -0.75 -6.03
CA PRO A 88 -9.20 0.00 -5.87
C PRO A 88 -9.41 1.29 -5.09
N ILE A 89 -8.34 1.75 -4.42
CA ILE A 89 -8.36 3.05 -3.77
C ILE A 89 -8.78 4.12 -4.79
N SER A 90 -9.65 5.03 -4.36
CA SER A 90 -10.13 6.07 -5.26
C SER A 90 -9.04 7.09 -5.58
N ASP A 91 -9.18 7.78 -6.70
CA ASP A 91 -8.26 8.85 -7.07
C ASP A 91 -8.21 9.93 -5.99
N THR A 92 -9.37 10.28 -5.44
CA THR A 92 -9.46 11.29 -4.38
C THR A 92 -8.68 10.86 -3.13
N ALA A 93 -8.82 9.62 -2.71
CA ALA A 93 -8.10 9.11 -1.54
C ALA A 93 -6.60 9.05 -1.79
N LEU A 94 -6.19 8.55 -2.95
CA LEU A 94 -4.77 8.47 -3.30
C LEU A 94 -4.15 9.85 -3.31
N LEU A 95 -4.80 10.82 -3.94
CA LEU A 95 -4.33 12.21 -3.98
C LEU A 95 -4.22 12.79 -2.57
N TYR A 96 -5.20 12.52 -1.73
CA TYR A 96 -5.20 12.98 -0.34
C TYR A 96 -3.95 12.50 0.40
N TYR A 97 -3.62 11.21 0.30
CA TYR A 97 -2.47 10.65 1.03
C TYR A 97 -1.13 11.15 0.49
N ILE A 98 -1.01 11.31 -0.82
CA ILE A 98 0.23 11.84 -1.39
C ILE A 98 0.46 13.28 -0.92
N ASN A 99 -0.58 14.09 -0.90
CA ASN A 99 -0.46 15.46 -0.38
C ASN A 99 -0.18 15.47 1.11
N LYS A 100 -0.83 14.59 1.87
CA LYS A 100 -0.63 14.49 3.32
C LYS A 100 0.83 14.20 3.67
N TYR A 101 1.48 13.32 2.91
CA TYR A 101 2.83 12.88 3.21
C TYR A 101 3.91 13.50 2.32
N HIS A 102 3.54 14.48 1.49
CA HIS A 102 4.49 15.06 0.55
C HIS A 102 5.76 15.58 1.24
N ASP A 103 5.62 16.28 2.36
CA ASP A 103 6.77 16.82 3.07
C ASP A 103 7.71 15.72 3.58
N VAL A 104 7.17 14.64 4.13
CA VAL A 104 8.00 13.55 4.64
C VAL A 104 8.62 12.76 3.49
N ILE A 105 7.90 12.60 2.38
CA ILE A 105 8.44 11.94 1.19
C ILE A 105 9.68 12.67 0.71
N GLU A 106 9.62 13.99 0.63
CA GLU A 106 10.75 14.82 0.17
C GLU A 106 11.89 14.80 1.19
N ARG A 107 11.56 14.99 2.47
CA ARG A 107 12.57 15.06 3.53
C ARG A 107 13.32 13.77 3.70
N GLU A 108 12.61 12.63 3.68
CA GLU A 108 13.20 11.32 3.94
C GLU A 108 13.57 10.57 2.66
N HIS A 109 13.29 11.13 1.49
CA HIS A 109 13.57 10.51 0.19
C HIS A 109 12.92 9.13 0.05
N LEU A 110 11.63 9.06 0.32
CA LEU A 110 10.92 7.79 0.25
C LEU A 110 10.87 7.26 -1.18
N SER A 111 11.05 5.95 -1.33
CA SER A 111 10.89 5.28 -2.62
C SER A 111 9.41 5.07 -2.95
N MET A 112 9.13 4.71 -4.21
CA MET A 112 7.77 4.41 -4.64
C MET A 112 7.14 3.33 -3.76
N PHE A 113 7.87 2.25 -3.48
CA PHE A 113 7.38 1.17 -2.63
C PHE A 113 7.05 1.66 -1.22
N GLU A 114 7.92 2.48 -0.66
CA GLU A 114 7.72 3.03 0.68
C GLU A 114 6.51 3.97 0.73
N ILE A 115 6.33 4.79 -0.30
CA ILE A 115 5.17 5.69 -0.42
C ILE A 115 3.89 4.87 -0.47
N ASP A 116 3.86 3.82 -1.29
CA ASP A 116 2.68 2.97 -1.43
C ASP A 116 2.37 2.22 -0.13
N THR A 117 3.42 1.73 0.54
CA THR A 117 3.26 1.04 1.81
C THR A 117 2.72 1.96 2.90
N LEU A 118 3.27 3.17 2.98
CA LEU A 118 2.79 4.17 3.93
C LEU A 118 1.33 4.53 3.67
N THR A 119 0.98 4.73 2.41
CA THR A 119 -0.40 5.04 2.01
C THR A 119 -1.34 3.90 2.39
N MET A 120 -0.95 2.66 2.09
CA MET A 120 -1.73 1.49 2.42
C MET A 120 -1.95 1.36 3.93
N LEU A 121 -0.90 1.51 4.71
CA LEU A 121 -1.00 1.37 6.16
C LEU A 121 -1.95 2.41 6.77
N ASP A 122 -1.81 3.67 6.37
CA ASP A 122 -2.68 4.72 6.89
C ASP A 122 -4.12 4.54 6.41
N TYR A 123 -4.30 4.26 5.12
CA TYR A 123 -5.64 4.07 4.56
C TYR A 123 -6.36 2.90 5.22
N PHE A 124 -5.69 1.76 5.35
CA PHE A 124 -6.30 0.57 5.97
C PHE A 124 -6.62 0.81 7.44
N ASP A 125 -5.80 1.59 8.14
CA ASP A 125 -6.03 1.88 9.55
C ASP A 125 -7.30 2.70 9.78
N THR A 126 -7.73 3.45 8.77
CA THR A 126 -8.95 4.27 8.85
C THR A 126 -10.22 3.50 8.50
N GLN A 127 -10.09 2.25 8.05
CA GLN A 127 -11.21 1.45 7.54
C GLN A 127 -11.56 0.32 8.51
N PRO A 128 -12.84 -0.06 8.59
CA PRO A 128 -13.25 -1.16 9.47
C PRO A 128 -12.98 -2.53 8.81
N LEU A 129 -11.72 -2.83 8.58
CA LEU A 129 -11.31 -4.06 7.92
C LEU A 129 -11.16 -5.21 8.90
N ASP A 130 -11.65 -6.39 8.51
CA ASP A 130 -11.46 -7.61 9.30
C ASP A 130 -10.13 -8.29 8.97
N PHE A 131 -9.69 -8.21 7.72
CA PHE A 131 -8.44 -8.82 7.25
C PHE A 131 -7.70 -7.87 6.32
N ARG A 132 -6.37 -8.00 6.33
CA ARG A 132 -5.48 -7.27 5.43
C ARG A 132 -4.54 -8.27 4.78
N ILE A 133 -4.60 -8.38 3.46
CA ILE A 133 -3.78 -9.33 2.70
C ILE A 133 -2.70 -8.55 1.97
N ILE A 134 -1.45 -8.83 2.30
CA ILE A 134 -0.29 -8.10 1.77
C ILE A 134 0.51 -9.05 0.89
N GLU A 135 0.65 -8.70 -0.39
CA GLU A 135 1.51 -9.43 -1.32
C GLU A 135 2.94 -8.98 -1.12
N CYS A 136 3.81 -9.91 -0.72
CA CYS A 136 5.20 -9.60 -0.47
C CYS A 136 5.98 -9.52 -1.78
N GLY A 137 6.93 -8.61 -1.84
CA GLY A 137 7.79 -8.45 -3.01
C GLY A 137 8.70 -9.64 -3.24
N ILE A 138 9.19 -9.76 -4.46
CA ILE A 138 10.10 -10.82 -4.86
C ILE A 138 11.53 -10.40 -4.56
N GLY A 139 12.36 -11.37 -4.22
CA GLY A 139 13.80 -11.13 -4.09
C GLY A 139 14.20 -10.32 -2.88
N GLY A 140 13.41 -10.39 -1.84
CA GLY A 140 13.73 -9.74 -0.59
C GLY A 140 13.42 -8.26 -0.56
N GLU A 141 12.47 -7.83 -1.35
CA GLU A 141 11.98 -6.45 -1.25
C GLU A 141 11.38 -6.21 0.12
N HIS A 142 11.33 -4.94 0.48
CA HIS A 142 10.94 -4.52 1.84
C HIS A 142 9.43 -4.59 2.02
N ASP A 143 8.99 -5.44 2.86
CA ASP A 143 7.56 -5.62 3.14
C ASP A 143 7.20 -5.27 4.57
#